data_f0e38cb65807554a8fd639291a4ca2d0
#
_entry.id   f0e38cb65807554a8fd639291a4ca2d0
#
_cell.length_a   1.000
_cell.length_b   1.000
_cell.length_c   1.000
_cell.angle_alpha   90.00
_cell.angle_beta   90.00
_cell.angle_gamma   90.00
#
_symmetry.space_group_name_H-M   'P 1'
#
loop_
_entity.id
_entity.type
_entity.pdbx_description
1 polymer ?
#
loop_
_entity_poly.entity_id
_entity_poly.type
_entity_poly.pdbx_seq_one_letter_code
_entity_poly.pdbx_strand_id
1 'polypeptide(L)' 'MKMNEVKELETKELVEKIENAETALQQMKLNHQVAPLENPSQIKIARRDIARMKTELRQRELNK' A
#
# COMPACT_ATOMS: atom_id res chain seq x y z
N MET A 1 7.19 -2.69 4.32
CA MET A 1 7.14 -1.37 4.98
C MET A 1 6.77 -1.54 6.44
N LYS A 2 7.55 -0.95 7.32
CA LYS A 2 7.30 -1.04 8.75
C LYS A 2 6.35 0.06 9.20
N MET A 3 5.57 -0.20 10.24
CA MET A 3 4.61 0.78 10.75
C MET A 3 5.27 2.07 11.22
N ASN A 4 6.49 1.98 11.76
CA ASN A 4 7.24 3.16 12.17
C ASN A 4 7.50 4.11 11.01
N GLU A 5 7.85 3.55 9.85
CA GLU A 5 8.09 4.35 8.65
C GLU A 5 6.82 5.05 8.19
N VAL A 6 5.68 4.36 8.27
CA VAL A 6 4.40 4.92 7.91
C VAL A 6 4.03 6.09 8.82
N LYS A 7 4.29 5.96 10.11
CA LYS A 7 3.97 7.00 11.08
C LYS A 7 4.80 8.27 10.90
N GLU A 8 6.00 8.16 10.34
CA GLU A 8 6.87 9.30 10.10
C GLU A 8 6.44 10.15 8.90
N LEU A 9 5.59 9.61 8.04
CA LEU A 9 5.15 10.30 6.83
C LEU A 9 4.12 11.38 7.15
N GLU A 10 4.21 12.50 6.43
CA GLU A 10 3.16 13.52 6.48
C GLU A 10 1.89 12.98 5.83
N THR A 11 0.75 13.50 6.24
CA THR A 11 -0.54 13.03 5.73
C THR A 11 -0.62 13.13 4.21
N LYS A 12 -0.13 14.22 3.63
CA LYS A 12 -0.13 14.42 2.19
C LYS A 12 0.72 13.36 1.49
N GLU A 13 1.92 13.11 2.02
CA GLU A 13 2.80 12.08 1.47
C GLU A 13 2.20 10.69 1.62
N LEU A 14 1.54 10.45 2.73
CA LEU A 14 0.88 9.17 2.98
C LEU A 14 -0.21 8.90 1.95
N VAL A 15 -1.04 9.89 1.66
CA VAL A 15 -2.09 9.77 0.65
C VAL A 15 -1.50 9.47 -0.73
N GLU A 16 -0.44 10.19 -1.10
CA GLU A 16 0.23 9.95 -2.38
C GLU A 16 0.81 8.55 -2.47
N LYS A 17 1.42 8.07 -1.40
CA LYS A 17 1.99 6.72 -1.37
C LYS A 17 0.90 5.66 -1.48
N ILE A 18 -0.25 5.87 -0.84
CA ILE A 18 -1.37 4.95 -0.93
C ILE A 18 -1.86 4.87 -2.38
N GLU A 19 -2.05 6.00 -3.03
CA GLU A 19 -2.51 6.03 -4.42
C GLU A 19 -1.52 5.33 -5.35
N ASN A 20 -0.23 5.61 -5.20
CA ASN A 20 0.81 4.99 -6.01
C ASN A 20 0.87 3.49 -5.76
N ALA A 21 0.75 3.07 -4.52
CA ALA A 21 0.80 1.66 -4.16
C ALA A 21 -0.43 0.91 -4.70
N GLU A 22 -1.60 1.53 -4.66
CA GLU A 22 -2.81 0.93 -5.24
C GLU A 22 -2.70 0.74 -6.75
N THR A 23 -2.15 1.74 -7.44
CA THR A 23 -1.92 1.65 -8.87
C THR A 23 -0.94 0.52 -9.20
N ALA A 24 0.15 0.44 -8.45
CA ALA A 24 1.14 -0.62 -8.63
C ALA A 24 0.52 -2.00 -8.36
N LEU A 25 -0.31 -2.11 -7.34
CA LEU A 25 -0.99 -3.37 -7.03
C LEU A 25 -1.92 -3.80 -8.15
N GLN A 26 -2.67 -2.87 -8.73
CA GLN A 26 -3.55 -3.16 -9.85
C GLN A 26 -2.77 -3.67 -11.05
N GLN A 27 -1.61 -3.07 -11.33
CA GLN A 27 -0.77 -3.52 -12.42
C GLN A 27 -0.20 -4.92 -12.16
N MET A 28 0.19 -5.19 -10.93
CA MET A 28 0.67 -6.52 -10.56
C MET A 28 -0.42 -7.58 -10.76
N LYS A 29 -1.65 -7.27 -10.37
CA LYS A 29 -2.79 -8.18 -10.55
C LYS A 29 -3.07 -8.43 -12.03
N LEU A 30 -3.01 -7.39 -12.84
CA LEU A 30 -3.24 -7.49 -14.27
C LEU A 30 -2.15 -8.35 -14.93
N ASN A 31 -0.89 -8.09 -14.58
CA ASN A 31 0.23 -8.86 -15.10
C ASN A 31 0.14 -10.32 -14.70
N HIS A 32 -0.32 -10.58 -13.49
CA HIS A 32 -0.49 -11.95 -12.99
C HIS A 32 -1.54 -12.72 -13.78
N GLN A 33 -2.58 -12.04 -14.26
CA GLN A 33 -3.62 -12.67 -15.09
C GLN A 33 -3.09 -13.02 -16.48
N VAL A 34 -2.24 -12.15 -17.03
CA VAL A 34 -1.69 -12.35 -18.37
C VAL A 34 -0.53 -13.35 -18.34
N ALA A 35 0.35 -13.22 -17.37
CA ALA A 35 1.52 -14.10 -17.21
C ALA A 35 1.71 -14.36 -15.72
N PRO A 36 1.31 -15.53 -15.21
CA PRO A 36 1.41 -15.83 -13.78
C PRO A 36 2.82 -15.58 -13.26
N LEU A 37 2.89 -14.80 -12.17
CA LEU A 37 4.15 -14.49 -11.52
C LEU A 37 4.71 -15.74 -10.83
N GLU A 38 6.02 -15.89 -10.86
CA GLU A 38 6.69 -16.95 -10.15
C GLU A 38 6.56 -16.78 -8.63
N ASN A 39 6.43 -15.54 -8.19
CA ASN A 39 6.36 -15.23 -6.77
C ASN A 39 5.12 -14.37 -6.45
N PRO A 40 3.97 -15.00 -6.18
CA PRO A 40 2.75 -14.25 -5.83
C PRO A 40 2.84 -13.52 -4.50
N SER A 41 3.89 -13.77 -3.71
CA SER A 41 4.04 -13.08 -2.42
C SER A 41 4.20 -11.57 -2.57
N GLN A 42 4.64 -11.09 -3.74
CA GLN A 42 4.74 -9.64 -3.98
C GLN A 42 3.38 -8.95 -3.88
N ILE A 43 2.33 -9.59 -4.40
CA ILE A 43 0.97 -9.06 -4.30
C ILE A 43 0.53 -9.02 -2.84
N LYS A 44 0.83 -10.06 -2.08
CA LYS A 44 0.53 -10.12 -0.65
C LYS A 44 1.20 -8.99 0.12
N ILE A 45 2.49 -8.78 -0.14
CA ILE A 45 3.26 -7.73 0.53
C ILE A 45 2.70 -6.35 0.18
N ALA A 46 2.39 -6.12 -1.08
CA ALA A 46 1.84 -4.84 -1.52
C ALA A 46 0.49 -4.56 -0.86
N ARG A 47 -0.39 -5.55 -0.78
CA ARG A 47 -1.69 -5.40 -0.11
C ARG A 47 -1.52 -5.09 1.37
N ARG A 48 -0.58 -5.75 2.03
CA ARG A 48 -0.30 -5.52 3.45
C ARG A 48 0.22 -4.10 3.69
N ASP A 49 1.13 -3.63 2.85
CA ASP A 49 1.66 -2.28 2.97
C ASP A 49 0.56 -1.22 2.78
N ILE A 50 -0.31 -1.42 1.79
CA ILE A 50 -1.44 -0.52 1.56
C ILE A 50 -2.36 -0.50 2.78
N ALA A 51 -2.66 -1.67 3.34
CA ALA A 51 -3.52 -1.75 4.52
C ALA A 51 -2.92 -1.01 5.72
N ARG A 52 -1.60 -1.10 5.92
CA ARG A 52 -0.93 -0.38 7.00
C ARG A 52 -1.01 1.13 6.79
N MET A 53 -0.80 1.60 5.57
CA MET A 53 -0.88 3.02 5.26
C MET A 53 -2.30 3.55 5.43
N LYS A 54 -3.30 2.80 5.00
CA LYS A 54 -4.71 3.18 5.18
C LYS A 54 -5.10 3.22 6.64
N THR A 55 -4.60 2.27 7.44
CA THR A 55 -4.86 2.25 8.87
C THR A 55 -4.31 3.49 9.54
N GLU A 56 -3.08 3.88 9.23
CA GLU A 56 -2.49 5.09 9.78
C GLU A 56 -3.26 6.33 9.38
N LEU A 57 -3.64 6.43 8.11
CA LEU A 57 -4.41 7.58 7.63
C LEU A 57 -5.74 7.68 8.36
N ARG A 58 -6.42 6.56 8.54
CA ARG A 58 -7.69 6.51 9.26
C ARG A 58 -7.53 6.96 10.71
N GLN A 59 -6.47 6.53 11.38
CA GLN A 59 -6.20 6.93 12.75
C GLN A 59 -5.97 8.43 12.86
N ARG A 60 -5.26 9.02 11.89
CA ARG A 60 -5.03 10.46 11.86
C ARG A 60 -6.34 11.23 11.69
N GLU A 61 -7.24 10.73 10.86
CA GLU A 61 -8.55 11.35 10.66
C GLU A 61 -9.41 11.27 11.91
N LEU A 62 -9.36 10.14 12.61
CA LEU A 62 -10.13 9.96 13.84
C LEU A 62 -9.61 10.79 15.01
N ASN A 63 -8.34 11.17 14.97
CA ASN A 63 -7.68 11.90 16.05
C ASN A 63 -7.60 13.41 15.80
N LYS A 64 -8.32 13.92 14.84
CA LYS A 64 -8.39 15.37 14.60
C LYS A 64 -9.14 16.10 15.70
#